data_30f31f8a76386f390c974640f30bc7ed
#
_entry.id   30f31f8a76386f390c974640f30bc7ed
#
_cell.length_a   1.000
_cell.length_b   1.000
_cell.length_c   1.000
_cell.angle_alpha   90.00
_cell.angle_beta   90.00
_cell.angle_gamma   90.00
#
_symmetry.space_group_name_H-M   'P 1'
#
loop_
_entity.id
_entity.type
_entity.pdbx_description
1 polymer ?
#
loop_
_entity_poly.entity_id
_entity_poly.type
_entity_poly.pdbx_seq_one_letter_code
_entity_poly.pdbx_strand_id
1 'polypeptide(L)'
;MVDIILSTFSSLSAIGRTLSVALICGVISLPVAAKIEYSETQRDTIIELVEQLEKRHYSKVTYDNNLSSQHLDAYIDSLDGSKMFFTAADIEEFEHYRQVMDDQLPKGNLDAGYVIFNRFQERLRTRLESVNENLTETVAAMDFTVDEYYELDTDERQWAKEQSELDERWRKHLKNQVLSLRLADKPAEEIPETLGRRYSNQLKRVEQYNSQDVFQIYANALTELYDPHTNYFSPRRSENFNINMSLSLE
;
A
#
# COMPACT_ATOMS: atom_id res chain seq x y z
N MET A 1 -44.95 83.48 -28.92
CA MET A 1 -43.92 84.10 -29.80
C MET A 1 -42.73 83.16 -29.74
N VAL A 2 -42.68 82.34 -30.78
CA VAL A 2 -41.51 82.21 -31.65
C VAL A 2 -40.27 81.68 -30.89
N ASP A 3 -39.52 80.70 -31.29
CA ASP A 3 -39.35 79.79 -32.45
C ASP A 3 -38.50 78.58 -31.99
N ILE A 4 -38.84 77.44 -32.51
CA ILE A 4 -38.08 76.47 -33.33
C ILE A 4 -36.58 76.73 -33.35
N ILE A 5 -35.76 75.69 -33.01
CA ILE A 5 -34.77 75.12 -33.96
C ILE A 5 -34.38 73.70 -33.48
N LEU A 6 -34.52 72.74 -34.39
CA LEU A 6 -33.91 71.42 -34.45
C LEU A 6 -32.39 71.50 -34.46
N SER A 7 -31.72 70.58 -33.85
CA SER A 7 -30.54 69.94 -34.51
C SER A 7 -30.27 68.56 -33.92
N THR A 8 -30.37 67.66 -34.83
CA THR A 8 -29.86 66.32 -34.90
C THR A 8 -28.42 66.20 -34.49
N PHE A 9 -28.06 65.03 -33.95
CA PHE A 9 -26.83 64.26 -34.15
C PHE A 9 -26.57 63.49 -32.85
N SER A 10 -26.25 62.33 -32.87
CA SER A 10 -25.81 61.24 -33.66
C SER A 10 -25.48 60.12 -32.71
N SER A 11 -25.91 58.94 -33.08
CA SER A 11 -25.59 57.69 -32.44
C SER A 11 -24.10 57.46 -32.30
N LEU A 12 -23.64 57.18 -31.12
CA LEU A 12 -22.39 56.43 -30.90
C LEU A 12 -22.72 55.14 -30.17
N SER A 13 -22.70 54.09 -30.95
CA SER A 13 -22.75 52.71 -30.46
C SER A 13 -21.49 52.38 -29.66
N ALA A 14 -21.60 52.29 -28.38
CA ALA A 14 -20.58 51.69 -27.53
C ALA A 14 -20.70 50.17 -27.60
N ILE A 15 -19.81 49.57 -28.40
CA ILE A 15 -19.62 48.12 -28.40
C ILE A 15 -18.95 47.71 -27.11
N GLY A 16 -19.76 47.25 -26.15
CA GLY A 16 -19.27 46.62 -24.94
C GLY A 16 -18.67 45.26 -25.29
N ARG A 17 -17.34 45.20 -25.35
CA ARG A 17 -16.62 43.91 -25.35
C ARG A 17 -16.70 43.30 -23.98
N THR A 18 -17.64 42.38 -23.75
CA THR A 18 -17.61 41.48 -22.62
C THR A 18 -16.48 40.48 -22.81
N LEU A 19 -15.39 40.68 -22.11
CA LEU A 19 -14.34 39.66 -21.96
C LEU A 19 -14.90 38.53 -21.09
N SER A 20 -15.36 37.45 -21.72
CA SER A 20 -15.64 36.20 -21.04
C SER A 20 -14.31 35.54 -20.66
N VAL A 21 -13.90 35.73 -19.42
CA VAL A 21 -12.79 34.93 -18.83
C VAL A 21 -13.31 33.51 -18.60
N ALA A 22 -13.06 32.62 -19.54
CA ALA A 22 -13.28 31.20 -19.35
C ALA A 22 -12.24 30.70 -18.32
N LEU A 23 -12.69 30.50 -17.09
CA LEU A 23 -11.93 29.84 -16.03
C LEU A 23 -11.82 28.35 -16.44
N ILE A 24 -10.74 27.98 -17.12
CA ILE A 24 -10.41 26.59 -17.38
C ILE A 24 -9.91 26.02 -16.06
N CYS A 25 -10.81 25.42 -15.27
CA CYS A 25 -10.44 24.52 -14.19
C CYS A 25 -9.78 23.29 -14.83
N GLY A 26 -8.47 23.35 -14.99
CA GLY A 26 -7.67 22.17 -15.32
C GLY A 26 -7.82 21.17 -14.17
N VAL A 27 -8.62 20.14 -14.37
CA VAL A 27 -8.62 18.97 -13.51
C VAL A 27 -7.25 18.31 -13.73
N ILE A 28 -6.32 18.57 -12.82
CA ILE A 28 -5.06 17.82 -12.76
C ILE A 28 -5.46 16.42 -12.29
N SER A 29 -5.73 15.53 -13.23
CA SER A 29 -5.82 14.10 -12.96
C SER A 29 -4.40 13.64 -12.62
N LEU A 30 -4.14 13.51 -11.32
CA LEU A 30 -2.97 12.77 -10.84
C LEU A 30 -3.06 11.35 -11.45
N PRO A 31 -1.95 10.81 -11.97
CA PRO A 31 -1.95 9.45 -12.47
C PRO A 31 -2.28 8.51 -11.31
N VAL A 32 -3.49 7.99 -11.29
CA VAL A 32 -3.82 6.86 -10.41
C VAL A 32 -2.95 5.72 -10.91
N ALA A 33 -2.06 5.22 -10.05
CA ALA A 33 -1.29 4.04 -10.39
C ALA A 33 -2.25 2.92 -10.82
N ALA A 34 -1.97 2.29 -11.96
CA ALA A 34 -2.79 1.19 -12.44
C ALA A 34 -2.84 0.10 -11.38
N LYS A 35 -4.05 -0.38 -11.06
CA LYS A 35 -4.21 -1.52 -10.14
C LYS A 35 -3.53 -2.74 -10.73
N ILE A 36 -2.86 -3.48 -9.86
CA ILE A 36 -2.29 -4.78 -10.22
C ILE A 36 -3.44 -5.78 -10.28
N GLU A 37 -3.53 -6.53 -11.38
CA GLU A 37 -4.55 -7.53 -11.63
C GLU A 37 -3.89 -8.90 -11.85
N TYR A 38 -4.60 -9.98 -11.56
CA TYR A 38 -4.13 -11.34 -11.82
C TYR A 38 -4.44 -11.80 -13.24
N SER A 39 -3.61 -12.73 -13.72
CA SER A 39 -3.73 -13.33 -15.06
C SER A 39 -4.48 -14.67 -15.02
N GLU A 40 -4.92 -15.15 -16.19
CA GLU A 40 -5.47 -16.51 -16.34
C GLU A 40 -4.48 -17.60 -15.87
N THR A 41 -3.19 -17.43 -16.17
CA THR A 41 -2.17 -18.38 -15.69
C THR A 41 -2.13 -18.46 -14.16
N GLN A 42 -2.30 -17.35 -13.46
CA GLN A 42 -2.34 -17.35 -11.99
C GLN A 42 -3.61 -17.98 -11.45
N ARG A 43 -4.74 -17.81 -12.15
CA ARG A 43 -5.99 -18.52 -11.84
C ARG A 43 -5.81 -20.04 -11.92
N ASP A 44 -5.23 -20.52 -13.02
CA ASP A 44 -4.97 -21.95 -13.18
C ASP A 44 -3.98 -22.47 -12.13
N THR A 45 -2.94 -21.67 -11.85
CA THR A 45 -1.92 -22.03 -10.86
C THR A 45 -2.49 -22.14 -9.45
N ILE A 46 -3.39 -21.25 -9.03
CA ILE A 46 -3.96 -21.35 -7.67
C ILE A 46 -4.90 -22.54 -7.53
N ILE A 47 -5.66 -22.86 -8.57
CA ILE A 47 -6.50 -24.08 -8.60
C ILE A 47 -5.64 -25.32 -8.38
N GLU A 48 -4.55 -25.45 -9.15
CA GLU A 48 -3.63 -26.58 -9.04
C GLU A 48 -2.94 -26.59 -7.66
N LEU A 49 -2.52 -25.43 -7.14
CA LEU A 49 -1.87 -25.33 -5.84
C LEU A 49 -2.78 -25.83 -4.71
N VAL A 50 -4.03 -25.38 -4.66
CA VAL A 50 -5.01 -25.81 -3.64
C VAL A 50 -5.24 -27.33 -3.78
N GLU A 51 -5.41 -27.85 -4.98
CA GLU A 51 -5.57 -29.29 -5.21
C GLU A 51 -4.36 -30.08 -4.71
N GLN A 52 -3.15 -29.60 -4.95
CA GLN A 52 -1.93 -30.29 -4.48
C GLN A 52 -1.80 -30.23 -2.96
N LEU A 53 -2.09 -29.10 -2.32
CA LEU A 53 -2.08 -28.96 -0.88
C LEU A 53 -3.07 -29.90 -0.20
N GLU A 54 -4.30 -30.00 -0.68
CA GLU A 54 -5.31 -30.88 -0.09
C GLU A 54 -5.05 -32.38 -0.35
N LYS A 55 -4.67 -32.73 -1.60
CA LYS A 55 -4.58 -34.15 -1.98
C LYS A 55 -3.22 -34.78 -1.75
N ARG A 56 -2.13 -34.01 -1.86
CA ARG A 56 -0.76 -34.54 -1.89
C ARG A 56 0.09 -34.12 -0.71
N HIS A 57 -0.24 -32.99 -0.04
CA HIS A 57 0.53 -32.54 1.11
C HIS A 57 0.42 -33.52 2.29
N TYR A 58 1.50 -33.71 3.04
CA TYR A 58 1.57 -34.70 4.11
C TYR A 58 0.67 -34.37 5.30
N SER A 59 0.41 -33.07 5.59
CA SER A 59 -0.41 -32.62 6.72
C SER A 59 -1.89 -32.97 6.61
N LYS A 60 -2.38 -33.26 5.38
CA LYS A 60 -3.78 -33.64 5.10
C LYS A 60 -4.81 -32.65 5.66
N VAL A 61 -4.47 -31.38 5.67
CA VAL A 61 -5.38 -30.30 6.06
C VAL A 61 -6.29 -29.98 4.88
N THR A 62 -7.58 -29.78 5.15
CA THR A 62 -8.55 -29.33 4.15
C THR A 62 -8.63 -27.80 4.19
N TYR A 63 -8.70 -27.16 3.03
CA TYR A 63 -8.91 -25.73 2.93
C TYR A 63 -10.41 -25.43 3.16
N ASP A 64 -10.76 -25.16 4.40
CA ASP A 64 -12.13 -24.89 4.86
C ASP A 64 -12.25 -23.44 5.37
N ASN A 65 -13.44 -23.05 5.84
CA ASN A 65 -13.69 -21.71 6.42
C ASN A 65 -12.71 -21.31 7.52
N ASN A 66 -12.22 -22.27 8.34
CA ASN A 66 -11.26 -21.98 9.39
C ASN A 66 -9.90 -21.63 8.79
N LEU A 67 -9.44 -22.43 7.82
CA LEU A 67 -8.18 -22.15 7.14
C LEU A 67 -8.26 -20.91 6.25
N SER A 68 -9.42 -20.64 5.65
CA SER A 68 -9.73 -19.39 4.94
C SER A 68 -9.55 -18.18 5.86
N SER A 69 -10.09 -18.26 7.09
CA SER A 69 -9.91 -17.20 8.08
C SER A 69 -8.44 -16.97 8.46
N GLN A 70 -7.70 -18.04 8.71
CA GLN A 70 -6.27 -17.95 9.01
C GLN A 70 -5.46 -17.42 7.82
N HIS A 71 -5.83 -17.79 6.59
CA HIS A 71 -5.18 -17.30 5.37
C HIS A 71 -5.35 -15.77 5.21
N LEU A 72 -6.56 -15.25 5.48
CA LEU A 72 -6.78 -13.81 5.47
C LEU A 72 -5.89 -13.10 6.48
N ASP A 73 -5.85 -13.59 7.72
CA ASP A 73 -5.04 -13.00 8.79
C ASP A 73 -3.54 -13.07 8.44
N ALA A 74 -3.04 -14.23 8.01
CA ALA A 74 -1.64 -14.41 7.62
C ALA A 74 -1.25 -13.50 6.43
N TYR A 75 -2.16 -13.33 5.46
CA TYR A 75 -1.89 -12.46 4.32
C TYR A 75 -1.84 -10.98 4.72
N ILE A 76 -2.80 -10.50 5.52
CA ILE A 76 -2.79 -9.13 6.02
C ILE A 76 -1.52 -8.88 6.85
N ASP A 77 -1.15 -9.81 7.73
CA ASP A 77 0.05 -9.73 8.56
C ASP A 77 1.33 -9.71 7.72
N SER A 78 1.41 -10.49 6.65
CA SER A 78 2.55 -10.49 5.71
C SER A 78 2.77 -9.14 5.01
N LEU A 79 1.71 -8.34 4.85
CA LEU A 79 1.75 -7.01 4.25
C LEU A 79 2.01 -5.91 5.28
N ASP A 80 1.34 -5.94 6.41
CA ASP A 80 1.37 -4.89 7.44
C ASP A 80 1.37 -5.45 8.86
N GLY A 81 2.24 -6.41 9.19
CA GLY A 81 2.35 -7.01 10.52
C GLY A 81 2.64 -6.00 11.64
N SER A 82 3.24 -4.87 11.31
CA SER A 82 3.46 -3.78 12.27
C SER A 82 2.25 -2.86 12.46
N LYS A 83 1.19 -3.03 11.69
CA LYS A 83 -0.06 -2.24 11.71
C LYS A 83 0.19 -0.74 11.55
N MET A 84 0.99 -0.40 10.53
CA MET A 84 1.46 0.96 10.24
C MET A 84 0.79 1.60 9.03
N PHE A 85 0.05 0.83 8.21
CA PHE A 85 -0.53 1.30 6.96
C PHE A 85 -2.05 1.14 6.91
N PHE A 86 -2.57 -0.03 7.27
CA PHE A 86 -4.01 -0.28 7.31
C PHE A 86 -4.66 0.37 8.54
N THR A 87 -5.91 0.79 8.36
CA THR A 87 -6.80 1.19 9.44
C THR A 87 -7.77 0.05 9.80
N ALA A 88 -8.43 0.14 10.95
CA ALA A 88 -9.49 -0.79 11.33
C ALA A 88 -10.62 -0.85 10.28
N ALA A 89 -10.93 0.27 9.61
CA ALA A 89 -11.92 0.31 8.54
C ALA A 89 -11.48 -0.49 7.29
N ASP A 90 -10.18 -0.48 6.95
CA ASP A 90 -9.67 -1.32 5.86
C ASP A 90 -9.83 -2.80 6.21
N ILE A 91 -9.53 -3.18 7.46
CA ILE A 91 -9.67 -4.57 7.92
C ILE A 91 -11.14 -4.99 7.93
N GLU A 92 -12.05 -4.15 8.40
CA GLU A 92 -13.49 -4.41 8.36
C GLU A 92 -14.00 -4.61 6.93
N GLU A 93 -13.48 -3.81 5.97
CA GLU A 93 -13.78 -4.01 4.54
C GLU A 93 -13.31 -5.38 4.05
N PHE A 94 -12.17 -5.91 4.54
CA PHE A 94 -11.63 -7.21 4.11
C PHE A 94 -12.34 -8.42 4.77
N GLU A 95 -13.07 -8.21 5.86
CA GLU A 95 -13.74 -9.29 6.60
C GLU A 95 -14.72 -10.11 5.75
N HIS A 96 -15.29 -9.54 4.67
CA HIS A 96 -16.15 -10.30 3.77
C HIS A 96 -15.45 -11.44 3.01
N TYR A 97 -14.10 -11.42 2.95
CA TYR A 97 -13.32 -12.52 2.38
C TYR A 97 -13.09 -13.68 3.36
N ARG A 98 -13.25 -13.44 4.67
CA ARG A 98 -12.81 -14.35 5.73
C ARG A 98 -13.29 -15.79 5.59
N GLN A 99 -14.53 -16.00 5.17
CA GLN A 99 -15.15 -17.32 5.10
C GLN A 99 -15.60 -17.69 3.68
N VAL A 100 -14.96 -17.14 2.67
CA VAL A 100 -15.33 -17.42 1.28
C VAL A 100 -14.14 -17.75 0.38
N MET A 101 -12.90 -17.56 0.87
CA MET A 101 -11.71 -17.84 0.06
C MET A 101 -11.54 -19.32 -0.22
N ASP A 102 -11.98 -20.21 0.70
CA ASP A 102 -12.01 -21.66 0.51
C ASP A 102 -12.94 -22.09 -0.64
N ASP A 103 -14.02 -21.36 -0.87
CA ASP A 103 -14.91 -21.54 -2.01
C ASP A 103 -14.41 -20.87 -3.31
N GLN A 104 -13.60 -19.83 -3.19
CA GLN A 104 -13.17 -18.99 -4.29
C GLN A 104 -11.87 -19.45 -4.94
N LEU A 105 -10.83 -19.78 -4.14
CA LEU A 105 -9.53 -20.19 -4.65
C LEU A 105 -9.58 -21.46 -5.50
N PRO A 106 -10.34 -22.51 -5.14
CA PRO A 106 -10.50 -23.69 -6.02
C PRO A 106 -11.16 -23.40 -7.38
N LYS A 107 -11.78 -22.21 -7.51
CA LYS A 107 -12.38 -21.71 -8.76
C LYS A 107 -11.49 -20.68 -9.48
N GLY A 108 -10.29 -20.43 -8.96
CA GLY A 108 -9.33 -19.47 -9.52
C GLY A 108 -9.67 -18.01 -9.26
N ASN A 109 -10.53 -17.70 -8.28
CA ASN A 109 -10.77 -16.32 -7.89
C ASN A 109 -9.70 -15.86 -6.88
N LEU A 110 -8.94 -14.83 -7.27
CA LEU A 110 -7.83 -14.25 -6.51
C LEU A 110 -8.15 -12.82 -6.03
N ASP A 111 -9.41 -12.39 -6.10
CA ASP A 111 -9.81 -11.02 -5.80
C ASP A 111 -9.34 -10.56 -4.41
N ALA A 112 -9.49 -11.39 -3.38
CA ALA A 112 -9.03 -11.09 -2.03
C ALA A 112 -7.56 -10.65 -2.02
N GLY A 113 -6.66 -11.44 -2.60
CA GLY A 113 -5.24 -11.16 -2.63
C GLY A 113 -4.92 -9.84 -3.33
N TYR A 114 -5.53 -9.58 -4.46
CA TYR A 114 -5.22 -8.40 -5.27
C TYR A 114 -5.90 -7.12 -4.78
N VAL A 115 -7.12 -7.21 -4.25
CA VAL A 115 -7.82 -6.05 -3.64
C VAL A 115 -7.07 -5.58 -2.40
N ILE A 116 -6.71 -6.50 -1.51
CA ILE A 116 -5.97 -6.18 -0.28
C ILE A 116 -4.58 -5.62 -0.61
N PHE A 117 -3.84 -6.22 -1.55
CA PHE A 117 -2.53 -5.71 -1.95
C PHE A 117 -2.60 -4.30 -2.56
N ASN A 118 -3.53 -4.05 -3.46
CA ASN A 118 -3.71 -2.72 -4.05
C ASN A 118 -4.03 -1.66 -2.99
N ARG A 119 -4.85 -2.01 -1.98
CA ARG A 119 -5.11 -1.12 -0.84
C ARG A 119 -3.85 -0.87 -0.01
N PHE A 120 -3.07 -1.92 0.26
CA PHE A 120 -1.77 -1.79 0.95
C PHE A 120 -0.83 -0.85 0.19
N GLN A 121 -0.66 -1.05 -1.12
CA GLN A 121 0.20 -0.21 -1.95
C GLN A 121 -0.24 1.26 -1.94
N GLU A 122 -1.53 1.53 -2.00
CA GLU A 122 -2.11 2.87 -1.90
C GLU A 122 -1.81 3.53 -0.55
N ARG A 123 -2.09 2.82 0.56
CA ARG A 123 -1.84 3.30 1.93
C ARG A 123 -0.36 3.58 2.18
N LEU A 124 0.51 2.66 1.76
CA LEU A 124 1.95 2.80 1.90
C LEU A 124 2.47 3.99 1.09
N ARG A 125 2.06 4.13 -0.18
CA ARG A 125 2.46 5.25 -1.02
C ARG A 125 2.07 6.58 -0.37
N THR A 126 0.80 6.77 -0.06
CA THR A 126 0.28 8.00 0.55
C THR A 126 1.04 8.35 1.83
N ARG A 127 1.33 7.36 2.66
CA ARG A 127 2.06 7.57 3.91
C ARG A 127 3.50 7.99 3.67
N LEU A 128 4.24 7.27 2.85
CA LEU A 128 5.65 7.53 2.63
C LEU A 128 5.91 8.83 1.86
N GLU A 129 5.03 9.20 0.93
CA GLU A 129 5.06 10.49 0.26
C GLU A 129 4.87 11.62 1.26
N SER A 130 3.82 11.56 2.09
CA SER A 130 3.54 12.56 3.12
C SER A 130 4.68 12.71 4.14
N VAL A 131 5.29 11.61 4.57
CA VAL A 131 6.45 11.66 5.47
C VAL A 131 7.65 12.32 4.80
N ASN A 132 7.93 11.99 3.54
CA ASN A 132 9.08 12.53 2.82
C ASN A 132 8.96 14.02 2.50
N GLU A 133 7.75 14.50 2.20
CA GLU A 133 7.50 15.93 1.89
C GLU A 133 7.94 16.88 3.01
N ASN A 134 7.72 16.48 4.26
CA ASN A 134 7.95 17.37 5.41
C ASN A 134 9.07 16.85 6.34
N LEU A 135 9.88 15.88 5.88
CA LEU A 135 10.80 15.14 6.74
C LEU A 135 11.82 16.04 7.46
N THR A 136 12.45 16.97 6.73
CA THR A 136 13.47 17.86 7.28
C THR A 136 12.91 18.78 8.37
N GLU A 137 11.76 19.39 8.11
CA GLU A 137 11.10 20.28 9.07
C GLU A 137 10.59 19.50 10.28
N THR A 138 9.99 18.33 10.05
CA THR A 138 9.51 17.43 11.11
C THR A 138 10.64 16.99 12.02
N VAL A 139 11.78 16.57 11.48
CA VAL A 139 12.95 16.15 12.28
C VAL A 139 13.54 17.31 13.08
N ALA A 140 13.60 18.51 12.48
CA ALA A 140 14.12 19.72 13.16
C ALA A 140 13.21 20.16 14.33
N ALA A 141 11.90 19.96 14.22
CA ALA A 141 10.91 20.32 15.24
C ALA A 141 10.76 19.29 16.36
N MET A 142 11.45 18.14 16.31
CA MET A 142 11.31 17.08 17.32
C MET A 142 11.89 17.47 18.67
N ASP A 143 11.05 17.44 19.70
CA ASP A 143 11.45 17.63 21.09
C ASP A 143 11.69 16.27 21.76
N PHE A 144 12.94 16.02 22.16
CA PHE A 144 13.37 14.79 22.83
C PHE A 144 13.38 14.90 24.36
N THR A 145 12.92 16.02 24.91
CA THR A 145 12.75 16.20 26.36
C THR A 145 11.39 15.74 26.88
N VAL A 146 10.44 15.51 25.95
CA VAL A 146 9.11 14.98 26.25
C VAL A 146 9.21 13.52 26.62
N ASP A 147 8.69 13.15 27.80
CA ASP A 147 8.57 11.76 28.26
C ASP A 147 7.41 11.08 27.53
N GLU A 148 7.71 10.21 26.59
CA GLU A 148 6.74 9.46 25.81
C GLU A 148 7.26 8.06 25.48
N TYR A 149 6.34 7.12 25.27
CA TYR A 149 6.65 5.73 24.98
C TYR A 149 6.39 5.39 23.51
N TYR A 150 7.32 4.62 22.92
CA TYR A 150 7.15 3.96 21.64
C TYR A 150 7.14 2.45 21.86
N GLU A 151 6.06 1.80 21.45
CA GLU A 151 5.87 0.37 21.57
C GLU A 151 6.66 -0.34 20.47
N LEU A 152 7.63 -1.16 20.84
CA LEU A 152 8.46 -1.94 19.92
C LEU A 152 7.83 -3.28 19.58
N ASP A 153 7.15 -3.91 20.55
CA ASP A 153 6.38 -5.11 20.33
C ASP A 153 5.05 -4.75 19.65
N THR A 154 4.82 -5.34 18.47
CA THR A 154 3.66 -5.02 17.65
C THR A 154 2.64 -6.15 17.57
N ASP A 155 2.90 -7.29 18.21
CA ASP A 155 2.06 -8.50 18.09
C ASP A 155 0.65 -8.25 18.63
N GLU A 156 0.54 -7.62 19.80
CA GLU A 156 -0.74 -7.28 20.42
C GLU A 156 -1.32 -5.93 19.99
N ARG A 157 -0.62 -5.21 19.11
CA ARG A 157 -1.06 -3.89 18.64
C ARG A 157 -2.40 -4.00 17.91
N GLN A 158 -3.35 -3.13 18.26
CA GLN A 158 -4.64 -3.06 17.57
C GLN A 158 -4.53 -2.21 16.30
N TRP A 159 -5.37 -2.46 15.32
CA TRP A 159 -5.50 -1.60 14.14
C TRP A 159 -5.95 -0.20 14.55
N ALA A 160 -5.34 0.82 13.95
CA ALA A 160 -5.72 2.21 14.21
C ALA A 160 -7.17 2.47 13.78
N LYS A 161 -8.00 2.97 14.69
CA LYS A 161 -9.42 3.25 14.39
C LYS A 161 -9.58 4.50 13.54
N GLU A 162 -8.75 5.50 13.81
CA GLU A 162 -8.81 6.80 13.17
C GLU A 162 -7.46 7.10 12.46
N GLN A 163 -7.51 7.91 11.40
CA GLN A 163 -6.30 8.36 10.72
C GLN A 163 -5.33 9.09 11.67
N SER A 164 -5.87 9.88 12.59
CA SER A 164 -5.10 10.60 13.62
C SER A 164 -4.30 9.67 14.55
N GLU A 165 -4.85 8.50 14.89
CA GLU A 165 -4.13 7.49 15.68
C GLU A 165 -2.96 6.91 14.86
N LEU A 166 -3.18 6.65 13.59
CA LEU A 166 -2.12 6.17 12.68
C LEU A 166 -1.04 7.24 12.48
N ASP A 167 -1.42 8.53 12.39
CA ASP A 167 -0.49 9.65 12.27
C ASP A 167 0.38 9.79 13.52
N GLU A 168 -0.20 9.65 14.71
CA GLU A 168 0.53 9.67 15.97
C GLU A 168 1.49 8.47 16.10
N ARG A 169 1.08 7.30 15.65
CA ARG A 169 1.92 6.10 15.58
C ARG A 169 3.13 6.33 14.68
N TRP A 170 2.93 6.93 13.51
CA TRP A 170 3.99 7.30 12.59
C TRP A 170 4.90 8.40 13.14
N ARG A 171 4.35 9.39 13.81
CA ARG A 171 5.13 10.43 14.49
C ARG A 171 6.12 9.82 15.50
N LYS A 172 5.62 8.94 16.36
CA LYS A 172 6.45 8.23 17.35
C LYS A 172 7.48 7.31 16.68
N HIS A 173 7.07 6.59 15.65
CA HIS A 173 7.98 5.74 14.85
C HIS A 173 9.14 6.55 14.28
N LEU A 174 8.85 7.67 13.61
CA LEU A 174 9.86 8.56 13.05
C LEU A 174 10.77 9.12 14.15
N LYS A 175 10.22 9.57 15.28
CA LYS A 175 11.00 10.06 16.42
C LYS A 175 11.94 8.99 16.98
N ASN A 176 11.47 7.75 17.09
CA ASN A 176 12.30 6.62 17.50
C ASN A 176 13.44 6.34 16.52
N GLN A 177 13.18 6.41 15.20
CA GLN A 177 14.24 6.26 14.19
C GLN A 177 15.29 7.39 14.27
N VAL A 178 14.85 8.63 14.46
CA VAL A 178 15.77 9.76 14.66
C VAL A 178 16.60 9.58 15.92
N LEU A 179 15.98 9.17 17.03
CA LEU A 179 16.68 8.88 18.28
C LEU A 179 17.73 7.79 18.10
N SER A 180 17.38 6.69 17.44
CA SER A 180 18.29 5.57 17.16
C SER A 180 19.50 6.01 16.32
N LEU A 181 19.30 6.90 15.34
CA LEU A 181 20.40 7.44 14.54
C LEU A 181 21.29 8.38 15.34
N ARG A 182 20.72 9.22 16.21
CA ARG A 182 21.48 10.08 17.12
C ARG A 182 22.33 9.28 18.11
N LEU A 183 21.77 8.20 18.68
CA LEU A 183 22.48 7.30 19.59
C LEU A 183 23.58 6.50 18.89
N ALA A 184 23.50 6.38 17.56
CA ALA A 184 24.56 5.79 16.71
C ALA A 184 25.54 6.86 16.18
N ASP A 185 25.64 8.02 16.83
CA ASP A 185 26.54 9.13 16.49
C ASP A 185 26.39 9.66 15.05
N LYS A 186 25.20 9.49 14.45
CA LYS A 186 24.90 10.06 13.13
C LYS A 186 24.79 11.58 13.22
N PRO A 187 25.53 12.37 12.39
CA PRO A 187 25.38 13.82 12.36
C PRO A 187 23.93 14.25 12.16
N ALA A 188 23.48 15.21 12.98
CA ALA A 188 22.05 15.60 13.00
C ALA A 188 21.55 16.10 11.63
N GLU A 189 22.42 16.81 10.90
CA GLU A 189 22.15 17.32 9.55
C GLU A 189 21.99 16.24 8.49
N GLU A 190 22.56 15.03 8.69
CA GLU A 190 22.46 13.91 7.77
C GLU A 190 21.27 12.99 8.04
N ILE A 191 20.61 13.13 9.18
CA ILE A 191 19.49 12.25 9.58
C ILE A 191 18.31 12.36 8.61
N PRO A 192 17.82 13.56 8.23
CA PRO A 192 16.71 13.67 7.29
C PRO A 192 16.99 13.02 5.93
N GLU A 193 18.18 13.24 5.37
CA GLU A 193 18.58 12.62 4.11
C GLU A 193 18.65 11.10 4.23
N THR A 194 19.17 10.58 5.34
CA THR A 194 19.28 9.13 5.58
C THR A 194 17.90 8.47 5.64
N LEU A 195 16.97 9.07 6.37
CA LEU A 195 15.59 8.57 6.49
C LEU A 195 14.83 8.73 5.18
N GLY A 196 14.95 9.87 4.50
CA GLY A 196 14.33 10.12 3.21
C GLY A 196 14.75 9.10 2.15
N ARG A 197 16.04 8.72 2.11
CA ARG A 197 16.52 7.64 1.23
C ARG A 197 15.91 6.28 1.60
N ARG A 198 15.77 5.97 2.89
CA ARG A 198 15.14 4.70 3.33
C ARG A 198 13.69 4.61 2.88
N TYR A 199 12.90 5.65 3.12
CA TYR A 199 11.48 5.70 2.74
C TYR A 199 11.29 5.73 1.22
N SER A 200 12.10 6.52 0.49
CA SER A 200 12.08 6.52 -0.98
C SER A 200 12.43 5.15 -1.56
N ASN A 201 13.39 4.44 -0.97
CA ASN A 201 13.73 3.09 -1.42
C ASN A 201 12.63 2.07 -1.08
N GLN A 202 11.95 2.22 0.06
CA GLN A 202 10.80 1.40 0.41
C GLN A 202 9.65 1.60 -0.59
N LEU A 203 9.32 2.86 -0.89
CA LEU A 203 8.30 3.21 -1.87
C LEU A 203 8.62 2.60 -3.24
N LYS A 204 9.84 2.82 -3.74
CA LYS A 204 10.29 2.25 -5.02
C LYS A 204 10.18 0.73 -5.07
N ARG A 205 10.50 0.02 -3.98
CA ARG A 205 10.34 -1.44 -3.93
C ARG A 205 8.90 -1.87 -4.09
N VAL A 206 7.97 -1.19 -3.40
CA VAL A 206 6.55 -1.54 -3.47
C VAL A 206 5.94 -1.17 -4.82
N GLU A 207 6.41 -0.09 -5.45
CA GLU A 207 6.01 0.29 -6.81
C GLU A 207 6.51 -0.68 -7.90
N GLN A 208 7.58 -1.41 -7.62
CA GLN A 208 8.13 -2.41 -8.55
C GLN A 208 7.42 -3.76 -8.49
N TYR A 209 6.55 -3.99 -7.51
CA TYR A 209 5.77 -5.22 -7.46
C TYR A 209 4.90 -5.36 -8.71
N ASN A 210 4.96 -6.54 -9.28
CA ASN A 210 4.12 -6.94 -10.40
C ASN A 210 3.11 -8.01 -9.96
N SER A 211 2.24 -8.41 -10.86
CA SER A 211 1.20 -9.39 -10.58
C SER A 211 1.75 -10.73 -10.04
N GLN A 212 2.92 -11.16 -10.51
CA GLN A 212 3.55 -12.40 -10.06
C GLN A 212 4.07 -12.31 -8.62
N ASP A 213 4.56 -11.13 -8.22
CA ASP A 213 5.02 -10.90 -6.85
C ASP A 213 3.85 -10.92 -5.88
N VAL A 214 2.74 -10.27 -6.24
CA VAL A 214 1.49 -10.29 -5.44
C VAL A 214 0.96 -11.71 -5.29
N PHE A 215 0.89 -12.44 -6.40
CA PHE A 215 0.47 -13.85 -6.39
C PHE A 215 1.33 -14.69 -5.45
N GLN A 216 2.66 -14.52 -5.52
CA GLN A 216 3.57 -15.30 -4.68
C GLN A 216 3.37 -14.99 -3.18
N ILE A 217 3.20 -13.72 -2.80
CA ILE A 217 2.95 -13.35 -1.39
C ILE A 217 1.64 -13.98 -0.92
N TYR A 218 0.58 -13.86 -1.72
CA TYR A 218 -0.74 -14.41 -1.39
C TYR A 218 -0.75 -15.93 -1.29
N ALA A 219 -0.13 -16.60 -2.26
CA ALA A 219 -0.02 -18.06 -2.27
C ALA A 219 0.83 -18.57 -1.09
N ASN A 220 1.90 -17.85 -0.71
CA ASN A 220 2.74 -18.26 0.42
C ASN A 220 2.04 -18.08 1.76
N ALA A 221 1.22 -17.05 1.93
CA ALA A 221 0.38 -16.93 3.12
C ALA A 221 -0.56 -18.14 3.31
N LEU A 222 -0.98 -18.79 2.23
CA LEU A 222 -1.73 -20.05 2.29
C LEU A 222 -0.82 -21.26 2.57
N THR A 223 0.29 -21.40 1.82
CA THR A 223 1.12 -22.62 1.89
C THR A 223 1.78 -22.78 3.26
N GLU A 224 2.17 -21.69 3.90
CA GLU A 224 2.77 -21.65 5.24
C GLU A 224 1.81 -22.13 6.34
N LEU A 225 0.49 -22.07 6.12
CA LEU A 225 -0.51 -22.63 7.04
C LEU A 225 -0.55 -24.17 7.00
N TYR A 226 -0.10 -24.79 5.90
CA TYR A 226 0.03 -26.24 5.82
C TYR A 226 1.32 -26.73 6.46
N ASP A 227 2.42 -25.99 6.26
CA ASP A 227 3.72 -26.23 6.87
C ASP A 227 4.63 -25.00 6.68
N PRO A 228 5.37 -24.54 7.70
CA PRO A 228 6.25 -23.36 7.62
C PRO A 228 7.36 -23.47 6.55
N HIS A 229 7.63 -24.66 6.02
CA HIS A 229 8.64 -24.91 4.97
C HIS A 229 8.03 -25.11 3.59
N THR A 230 6.70 -25.10 3.49
CA THR A 230 6.01 -25.23 2.20
C THR A 230 5.84 -23.86 1.57
N ASN A 231 6.50 -23.65 0.42
CA ASN A 231 6.48 -22.37 -0.28
C ASN A 231 6.17 -22.54 -1.75
N TYR A 232 5.37 -21.63 -2.28
CA TYR A 232 5.22 -21.43 -3.71
C TYR A 232 6.38 -20.59 -4.25
N PHE A 233 7.05 -21.08 -5.29
CA PHE A 233 8.03 -20.31 -6.03
C PHE A 233 7.48 -19.94 -7.41
N SER A 234 7.53 -18.67 -7.76
CA SER A 234 7.30 -18.24 -9.13
C SER A 234 8.29 -18.93 -10.09
N PRO A 235 7.97 -19.11 -11.37
CA PRO A 235 8.86 -19.79 -12.32
C PRO A 235 10.30 -19.24 -12.29
N ARG A 236 10.45 -17.92 -12.27
CA ARG A 236 11.76 -17.26 -12.19
C ARG A 236 12.50 -17.57 -10.89
N ARG A 237 11.78 -17.62 -9.77
CA ARG A 237 12.39 -17.92 -8.48
C ARG A 237 12.77 -19.38 -8.35
N SER A 238 11.96 -20.26 -8.90
CA SER A 238 12.26 -21.69 -9.00
C SER A 238 13.52 -21.96 -9.85
N GLU A 239 13.66 -21.29 -10.98
CA GLU A 239 14.86 -21.37 -11.82
C GLU A 239 16.11 -20.91 -11.07
N ASN A 240 16.07 -19.74 -10.43
CA ASN A 240 17.17 -19.23 -9.62
C ASN A 240 17.53 -20.16 -8.45
N PHE A 241 16.52 -20.75 -7.80
CA PHE A 241 16.73 -21.73 -6.73
C PHE A 241 17.48 -22.98 -7.26
N ASN A 242 17.06 -23.52 -8.39
CA ASN A 242 17.67 -24.68 -9.02
C ASN A 242 19.14 -24.39 -9.44
N ILE A 243 19.40 -23.21 -9.99
CA ILE A 243 20.77 -22.78 -10.34
C ILE A 243 21.64 -22.70 -9.07
N ASN A 244 21.16 -22.06 -8.01
CA ASN A 244 21.92 -21.92 -6.76
C ASN A 244 22.18 -23.28 -6.10
N MET A 245 21.20 -24.20 -6.14
CA MET A 245 21.36 -25.55 -5.61
C MET A 245 22.39 -26.36 -6.42
N SER A 246 22.39 -26.24 -7.74
CA SER A 246 23.38 -26.92 -8.58
C SER A 246 24.81 -26.40 -8.36
N LEU A 247 24.98 -25.08 -8.19
CA LEU A 247 26.26 -24.47 -7.90
C LEU A 247 26.80 -24.79 -6.51
N SER A 248 25.94 -25.12 -5.55
CA SER A 248 26.34 -25.47 -4.17
C SER A 248 26.75 -26.94 -4.02
N LEU A 249 26.57 -27.76 -5.06
CA LEU A 249 26.91 -29.21 -5.07
C LEU A 249 28.21 -29.51 -5.83
N GLU A 250 28.84 -28.50 -6.45
CA GLU A 250 30.17 -28.56 -7.03
C GLU A 250 31.23 -28.09 -6.01
#